data_2e9d83bdc0d44adb732056c0f4454bad
#
_entry.id   2e9d83bdc0d44adb732056c0f4454bad
#
_cell.length_a   1.000
_cell.length_b   1.000
_cell.length_c   1.000
_cell.angle_alpha   90.00
_cell.angle_beta   90.00
_cell.angle_gamma   90.00
#
_symmetry.space_group_name_H-M   'P 1'
#
loop_
_entity.id
_entity.type
_entity.pdbx_description
1 polymer ?
#
loop_
_entity_poly.entity_id
_entity_poly.type
_entity_poly.pdbx_seq_one_letter_code
_entity_poly.pdbx_strand_id
1 'polypeptide(L)'
;YVLDISDKNQIKKLKKEILSKYKIIHGLVNNAAYTTKGARSSAPKTFGSFETLPLEIWQKFIDINLTGPFLLSQEFGSVMAKQRKGVIVNISSTYGLVGTDQRIYGNSGINAPVSYAVTKSGMLNLTRYLAAYWQGKNVRVNTLSPGGVMDKSYQNNTFIQNYSNKTMLGRMARKNEYNGALLFLLSDASSYMTGSNLIVDGGWTAW
;
A
#
# COMPACT_ATOMS: atom_id res chain seq x y z
N TYR A 1 -16.44 2.49 -10.89
CA TYR A 1 -15.86 1.50 -11.82
C TYR A 1 -15.40 0.26 -11.06
N VAL A 2 -15.63 -0.93 -11.62
CA VAL A 2 -15.03 -2.18 -11.15
C VAL A 2 -13.80 -2.44 -12.00
N LEU A 3 -12.66 -2.76 -11.37
CA LEU A 3 -11.37 -2.90 -12.05
C LEU A 3 -10.51 -3.97 -11.38
N ASP A 4 -9.99 -4.88 -12.16
CA ASP A 4 -8.82 -5.68 -11.76
C ASP A 4 -7.54 -4.91 -12.09
N ILE A 5 -6.82 -4.47 -11.05
CA ILE A 5 -5.61 -3.67 -11.21
C ILE A 5 -4.40 -4.47 -11.74
N SER A 6 -4.49 -5.79 -11.78
CA SER A 6 -3.48 -6.66 -12.42
C SER A 6 -3.69 -6.79 -13.94
N ASP A 7 -4.86 -6.38 -14.45
CA ASP A 7 -5.20 -6.44 -15.88
C ASP A 7 -4.90 -5.10 -16.57
N LYS A 8 -3.82 -5.08 -17.35
CA LYS A 8 -3.39 -3.91 -18.12
C LYS A 8 -4.45 -3.39 -19.10
N ASN A 9 -5.25 -4.29 -19.68
CA ASN A 9 -6.26 -3.89 -20.68
C ASN A 9 -7.44 -3.19 -20.02
N GLN A 10 -7.88 -3.68 -18.85
CA GLN A 10 -8.91 -3.01 -18.06
C GLN A 10 -8.45 -1.63 -17.59
N ILE A 11 -7.19 -1.49 -17.15
CA ILE A 11 -6.63 -0.19 -16.76
C ILE A 11 -6.63 0.79 -17.94
N LYS A 12 -6.21 0.35 -19.12
CA LYS A 12 -6.22 1.19 -20.34
C LYS A 12 -7.62 1.62 -20.74
N LYS A 13 -8.61 0.71 -20.65
CA LYS A 13 -10.01 1.01 -20.92
C LYS A 13 -10.52 2.06 -19.91
N LEU A 14 -10.31 1.84 -18.63
CA LEU A 14 -10.68 2.79 -17.57
C LEU A 14 -10.07 4.17 -17.79
N LYS A 15 -8.77 4.24 -18.15
CA LYS A 15 -8.11 5.52 -18.45
C LYS A 15 -8.84 6.28 -19.57
N LYS A 16 -9.20 5.60 -20.67
CA LYS A 16 -9.93 6.22 -21.77
C LYS A 16 -11.28 6.78 -21.31
N GLU A 17 -12.04 6.01 -20.53
CA GLU A 17 -13.34 6.41 -19.98
C GLU A 17 -13.23 7.62 -19.05
N ILE A 18 -12.26 7.60 -18.13
CA ILE A 18 -12.04 8.72 -17.20
C ILE A 18 -11.65 9.99 -17.95
N LEU A 19 -10.73 9.90 -18.92
CA LEU A 19 -10.26 11.07 -19.67
C LEU A 19 -11.33 11.62 -20.62
N SER A 20 -12.21 10.79 -21.16
CA SER A 20 -13.35 11.28 -21.95
C SER A 20 -14.30 12.12 -21.13
N LYS A 21 -14.51 11.75 -19.86
CA LYS A 21 -15.45 12.41 -18.95
C LYS A 21 -14.86 13.63 -18.24
N TYR A 22 -13.65 13.51 -17.70
CA TYR A 22 -13.09 14.50 -16.76
C TYR A 22 -11.93 15.34 -17.33
N LYS A 23 -11.35 14.93 -18.47
CA LYS A 23 -10.24 15.63 -19.15
C LYS A 23 -8.92 15.64 -18.37
N ILE A 24 -8.96 15.81 -17.05
CA ILE A 24 -7.81 16.00 -16.17
C ILE A 24 -7.85 14.98 -15.03
N ILE A 25 -6.68 14.48 -14.63
CA ILE A 25 -6.49 13.61 -13.46
C ILE A 25 -5.53 14.32 -12.51
N HIS A 26 -5.98 14.61 -11.28
CA HIS A 26 -5.20 15.35 -10.29
C HIS A 26 -4.44 14.45 -9.32
N GLY A 27 -5.02 13.30 -8.97
CA GLY A 27 -4.46 12.40 -7.99
C GLY A 27 -4.68 10.93 -8.31
N LEU A 28 -3.72 10.09 -7.92
CA LEU A 28 -3.81 8.64 -7.93
C LEU A 28 -3.42 8.12 -6.55
N VAL A 29 -4.29 7.32 -5.92
CA VAL A 29 -3.98 6.62 -4.68
C VAL A 29 -3.93 5.12 -4.95
N ASN A 30 -2.73 4.56 -4.93
CA ASN A 30 -2.51 3.12 -5.05
C ASN A 30 -2.75 2.45 -3.69
N ASN A 31 -4.02 2.23 -3.35
CA ASN A 31 -4.48 1.66 -2.08
C ASN A 31 -4.92 0.21 -2.19
N ALA A 32 -5.47 -0.22 -3.33
CA ALA A 32 -5.93 -1.59 -3.51
C ALA A 32 -4.79 -2.58 -3.28
N ALA A 33 -5.05 -3.61 -2.49
CA ALA A 33 -4.05 -4.62 -2.16
C ALA A 33 -4.70 -5.98 -1.86
N TYR A 34 -4.02 -7.04 -2.25
CA TYR A 34 -4.27 -8.36 -1.73
C TYR A 34 -3.68 -8.46 -0.33
N THR A 35 -4.50 -8.81 0.63
CA THR A 35 -4.13 -8.84 2.05
C THR A 35 -4.60 -10.14 2.68
N THR A 36 -4.16 -10.35 3.91
CA THR A 36 -4.60 -11.47 4.76
C THR A 36 -6.12 -11.58 4.86
N LYS A 37 -6.85 -10.45 4.79
CA LYS A 37 -8.32 -10.43 4.81
C LYS A 37 -8.91 -11.01 3.52
N GLY A 38 -8.35 -10.70 2.37
CA GLY A 38 -8.77 -11.26 1.07
C GLY A 38 -8.37 -12.72 0.86
N ALA A 39 -7.38 -13.20 1.62
CA ALA A 39 -6.85 -14.56 1.51
C ALA A 39 -7.51 -15.59 2.44
N ARG A 40 -8.62 -15.26 3.12
CA ARG A 40 -9.25 -16.15 4.12
C ARG A 40 -9.66 -17.52 3.58
N SER A 41 -10.13 -17.61 2.35
CA SER A 41 -10.46 -18.88 1.70
C SER A 41 -9.25 -19.77 1.43
N SER A 42 -8.06 -19.18 1.39
CA SER A 42 -6.76 -19.86 1.23
C SER A 42 -5.85 -19.71 2.46
N ALA A 43 -6.43 -19.39 3.62
CA ALA A 43 -5.69 -19.03 4.82
C ALA A 43 -4.57 -19.99 5.24
N PRO A 44 -4.77 -21.32 5.29
CA PRO A 44 -3.69 -22.24 5.65
C PRO A 44 -2.50 -22.19 4.69
N LYS A 45 -2.76 -22.01 3.39
CA LYS A 45 -1.71 -21.92 2.36
C LYS A 45 -1.01 -20.56 2.38
N THR A 46 -1.74 -19.47 2.69
CA THR A 46 -1.22 -18.09 2.66
C THR A 46 -0.42 -17.75 3.91
N PHE A 47 -0.79 -18.34 5.06
CA PHE A 47 -0.25 -18.00 6.38
C PHE A 47 0.55 -19.14 7.02
N GLY A 48 0.90 -20.17 6.26
CA GLY A 48 1.79 -21.24 6.68
C GLY A 48 3.23 -20.75 6.86
N SER A 49 4.13 -21.71 7.05
CA SER A 49 5.56 -21.43 7.14
C SER A 49 6.10 -20.88 5.80
N PHE A 50 7.20 -20.16 5.88
CA PHE A 50 7.88 -19.62 4.69
C PHE A 50 8.24 -20.71 3.69
N GLU A 51 8.72 -21.86 4.19
CA GLU A 51 9.20 -22.98 3.39
C GLU A 51 8.10 -23.63 2.55
N THR A 52 6.85 -23.45 2.94
CA THR A 52 5.68 -24.07 2.26
C THR A 52 4.79 -23.04 1.55
N LEU A 53 5.22 -21.79 1.45
CA LEU A 53 4.44 -20.75 0.75
C LEU A 53 4.31 -21.09 -0.75
N PRO A 54 3.09 -21.33 -1.26
CA PRO A 54 2.90 -21.66 -2.67
C PRO A 54 3.30 -20.50 -3.58
N LEU A 55 3.95 -20.81 -4.72
CA LEU A 55 4.37 -19.82 -5.69
C LEU A 55 3.19 -18.99 -6.26
N GLU A 56 2.03 -19.62 -6.43
CA GLU A 56 0.83 -18.93 -6.91
C GLU A 56 0.34 -17.87 -5.92
N ILE A 57 0.52 -18.08 -4.62
CA ILE A 57 0.20 -17.08 -3.59
C ILE A 57 1.22 -15.93 -3.63
N TRP A 58 2.51 -16.26 -3.73
CA TRP A 58 3.55 -15.26 -3.92
C TRP A 58 3.24 -14.39 -5.15
N GLN A 59 2.97 -15.02 -6.31
CA GLN A 59 2.70 -14.30 -7.55
C GLN A 59 1.48 -13.38 -7.44
N LYS A 60 0.41 -13.85 -6.78
CA LYS A 60 -0.80 -13.04 -6.57
C LYS A 60 -0.53 -11.76 -5.76
N PHE A 61 0.35 -11.85 -4.74
CA PHE A 61 0.78 -10.64 -4.02
C PHE A 61 1.57 -9.70 -4.93
N ILE A 62 2.50 -10.23 -5.73
CA ILE A 62 3.29 -9.41 -6.68
C ILE A 62 2.36 -8.74 -7.68
N ASP A 63 1.45 -9.47 -8.31
CA ASP A 63 0.57 -8.96 -9.36
C ASP A 63 -0.34 -7.84 -8.85
N ILE A 64 -0.93 -8.01 -7.68
CA ILE A 64 -1.88 -7.03 -7.15
C ILE A 64 -1.16 -5.90 -6.42
N ASN A 65 -0.19 -6.21 -5.54
CA ASN A 65 0.36 -5.21 -4.63
C ASN A 65 1.54 -4.42 -5.20
N LEU A 66 2.16 -4.89 -6.30
CA LEU A 66 3.32 -4.24 -6.89
C LEU A 66 3.12 -3.99 -8.40
N THR A 67 2.77 -5.00 -9.19
CA THR A 67 2.54 -4.84 -10.62
C THR A 67 1.33 -3.94 -10.89
N GLY A 68 0.23 -4.09 -10.15
CA GLY A 68 -0.94 -3.22 -10.26
C GLY A 68 -0.62 -1.73 -10.07
N PRO A 69 -0.03 -1.30 -8.96
CA PRO A 69 0.45 0.07 -8.74
C PRO A 69 1.42 0.57 -9.83
N PHE A 70 2.32 -0.30 -10.31
CA PHE A 70 3.20 0.04 -11.43
C PHE A 70 2.39 0.35 -12.69
N LEU A 71 1.45 -0.51 -13.09
CA LEU A 71 0.60 -0.32 -14.27
C LEU A 71 -0.28 0.93 -14.16
N LEU A 72 -0.90 1.14 -13.01
CA LEU A 72 -1.71 2.34 -12.74
C LEU A 72 -0.85 3.61 -12.82
N SER A 73 0.34 3.60 -12.24
CA SER A 73 1.27 4.72 -12.31
C SER A 73 1.77 4.96 -13.73
N GLN A 74 2.03 3.91 -14.51
CA GLN A 74 2.41 4.02 -15.91
C GLN A 74 1.30 4.69 -16.74
N GLU A 75 0.05 4.28 -16.56
CA GLU A 75 -1.07 4.76 -17.37
C GLU A 75 -1.59 6.13 -16.92
N PHE A 76 -1.79 6.36 -15.63
CA PHE A 76 -2.33 7.63 -15.11
C PHE A 76 -1.24 8.66 -14.80
N GLY A 77 -0.09 8.24 -14.29
CA GLY A 77 1.04 9.13 -14.04
C GLY A 77 1.60 9.74 -15.31
N SER A 78 1.62 9.00 -16.44
CA SER A 78 1.99 9.55 -17.76
C SER A 78 1.06 10.67 -18.21
N VAL A 79 -0.23 10.60 -17.87
CA VAL A 79 -1.19 11.68 -18.12
C VAL A 79 -0.86 12.90 -17.26
N MET A 80 -0.63 12.69 -15.96
CA MET A 80 -0.25 13.76 -15.03
C MET A 80 1.04 14.46 -15.47
N ALA A 81 2.03 13.70 -15.93
CA ALA A 81 3.30 14.25 -16.44
C ALA A 81 3.10 15.11 -17.69
N LYS A 82 2.21 14.72 -18.60
CA LYS A 82 1.82 15.53 -19.77
C LYS A 82 1.06 16.79 -19.39
N GLN A 83 0.17 16.69 -18.41
CA GLN A 83 -0.57 17.83 -17.85
C GLN A 83 0.33 18.80 -17.06
N ARG A 84 1.55 18.36 -16.70
CA ARG A 84 2.45 19.04 -15.77
C ARG A 84 1.77 19.36 -14.42
N LYS A 85 0.94 18.45 -13.95
CA LYS A 85 0.23 18.55 -12.66
C LYS A 85 -0.27 17.18 -12.24
N GLY A 86 0.09 16.75 -11.02
CA GLY A 86 -0.43 15.51 -10.45
C GLY A 86 0.23 15.12 -9.15
N VAL A 87 -0.46 14.25 -8.41
CA VAL A 87 0.03 13.65 -7.18
C VAL A 87 -0.26 12.16 -7.18
N ILE A 88 0.75 11.35 -6.87
CA ILE A 88 0.59 9.92 -6.66
C ILE A 88 0.92 9.59 -5.20
N VAL A 89 0.03 8.88 -4.53
CA VAL A 89 0.26 8.35 -3.18
C VAL A 89 0.21 6.83 -3.23
N ASN A 90 1.32 6.22 -2.91
CA ASN A 90 1.45 4.77 -2.80
C ASN A 90 1.24 4.33 -1.35
N ILE A 91 0.34 3.38 -1.09
CA ILE A 91 0.11 2.87 0.26
C ILE A 91 1.01 1.66 0.51
N SER A 92 2.05 1.87 1.33
CA SER A 92 2.94 0.82 1.82
C SER A 92 2.42 0.23 3.14
N SER A 93 3.29 -0.03 4.10
CA SER A 93 3.01 -0.59 5.43
C SER A 93 4.25 -0.40 6.32
N THR A 94 4.10 -0.54 7.64
CA THR A 94 5.22 -0.79 8.56
C THR A 94 6.11 -1.93 8.07
N TYR A 95 5.51 -2.99 7.51
CA TYR A 95 6.25 -4.15 6.96
C TYR A 95 6.94 -3.89 5.61
N GLY A 96 6.79 -2.69 5.06
CA GLY A 96 7.66 -2.21 4.00
C GLY A 96 8.98 -1.61 4.50
N LEU A 97 9.07 -1.33 5.81
CA LEU A 97 10.21 -0.67 6.47
C LEU A 97 11.02 -1.64 7.32
N VAL A 98 10.33 -2.54 8.02
CA VAL A 98 10.93 -3.49 8.96
C VAL A 98 10.43 -4.91 8.68
N GLY A 99 11.19 -5.90 9.15
CA GLY A 99 10.78 -7.31 9.09
C GLY A 99 9.47 -7.54 9.87
N THR A 100 8.72 -8.51 9.41
CA THR A 100 7.46 -8.90 10.08
C THR A 100 7.76 -9.58 11.40
N ASP A 101 7.21 -9.08 12.50
CA ASP A 101 7.28 -9.74 13.79
C ASP A 101 6.18 -10.81 13.90
N GLN A 102 6.58 -12.07 13.70
CA GLN A 102 5.64 -13.19 13.75
C GLN A 102 5.07 -13.43 15.18
N ARG A 103 5.74 -12.95 16.23
CA ARG A 103 5.30 -13.11 17.62
C ARG A 103 3.95 -12.47 17.93
N ILE A 104 3.53 -11.46 17.13
CA ILE A 104 2.22 -10.81 17.31
C ILE A 104 1.04 -11.77 17.10
N TYR A 105 1.26 -12.86 16.35
CA TYR A 105 0.21 -13.86 16.10
C TYR A 105 0.08 -14.89 17.22
N GLY A 106 0.97 -14.87 18.24
CA GLY A 106 0.97 -15.82 19.35
C GLY A 106 1.04 -17.26 18.88
N ASN A 107 0.29 -18.14 19.52
CA ASN A 107 0.25 -19.58 19.22
C ASN A 107 -0.79 -19.95 18.12
N SER A 108 -1.18 -19.02 17.28
CA SER A 108 -2.22 -19.25 16.27
C SER A 108 -1.77 -20.09 15.07
N GLY A 109 -0.46 -20.33 14.92
CA GLY A 109 0.13 -20.97 13.73
C GLY A 109 0.12 -20.08 12.47
N ILE A 110 -0.31 -18.82 12.60
CA ILE A 110 -0.35 -17.84 11.51
C ILE A 110 1.01 -17.15 11.40
N ASN A 111 1.52 -17.03 10.17
CA ASN A 111 2.66 -16.20 9.83
C ASN A 111 2.24 -15.13 8.81
N ALA A 112 2.72 -13.92 8.96
CA ALA A 112 2.54 -12.93 7.91
C ALA A 112 3.35 -13.33 6.67
N PRO A 113 2.74 -13.36 5.47
CA PRO A 113 3.43 -13.84 4.28
C PRO A 113 4.54 -12.90 3.86
N VAL A 114 5.71 -13.47 3.52
CA VAL A 114 6.87 -12.71 3.05
C VAL A 114 6.55 -11.86 1.83
N SER A 115 5.69 -12.35 0.93
CA SER A 115 5.25 -11.64 -0.27
C SER A 115 4.57 -10.30 0.04
N TYR A 116 3.85 -10.20 1.16
CA TYR A 116 3.29 -8.93 1.61
C TYR A 116 4.40 -7.91 1.96
N ALA A 117 5.36 -8.31 2.79
CA ALA A 117 6.46 -7.44 3.19
C ALA A 117 7.29 -6.99 1.98
N VAL A 118 7.66 -7.94 1.10
CA VAL A 118 8.43 -7.65 -0.11
C VAL A 118 7.70 -6.67 -1.03
N THR A 119 6.41 -6.87 -1.27
CA THR A 119 5.64 -5.95 -2.13
C THR A 119 5.51 -4.56 -1.51
N LYS A 120 5.34 -4.47 -0.19
CA LYS A 120 5.25 -3.18 0.51
C LYS A 120 6.60 -2.45 0.57
N SER A 121 7.73 -3.17 0.67
CA SER A 121 9.07 -2.58 0.48
C SER A 121 9.28 -2.11 -0.96
N GLY A 122 8.86 -2.88 -1.96
CA GLY A 122 8.94 -2.50 -3.37
C GLY A 122 8.24 -1.18 -3.68
N MET A 123 7.11 -0.90 -3.01
CA MET A 123 6.38 0.37 -3.16
C MET A 123 7.23 1.59 -2.76
N LEU A 124 8.10 1.47 -1.76
CA LEU A 124 8.98 2.57 -1.33
C LEU A 124 9.96 2.96 -2.43
N ASN A 125 10.57 1.96 -3.08
CA ASN A 125 11.54 2.27 -4.15
C ASN A 125 10.85 2.64 -5.47
N LEU A 126 9.69 2.06 -5.78
CA LEU A 126 8.85 2.52 -6.90
C LEU A 126 8.49 4.01 -6.75
N THR A 127 8.16 4.46 -5.55
CA THR A 127 7.90 5.87 -5.23
C THR A 127 9.11 6.76 -5.55
N ARG A 128 10.30 6.38 -5.08
CA ARG A 128 11.54 7.16 -5.34
C ARG A 128 11.88 7.20 -6.81
N TYR A 129 11.77 6.05 -7.49
CA TYR A 129 12.02 5.96 -8.92
C TYR A 129 11.11 6.89 -9.71
N LEU A 130 9.79 6.85 -9.46
CA LEU A 130 8.82 7.66 -10.19
C LEU A 130 8.98 9.16 -9.89
N ALA A 131 9.29 9.53 -8.65
CA ALA A 131 9.58 10.92 -8.28
C ALA A 131 10.78 11.47 -9.05
N ALA A 132 11.86 10.70 -9.17
CA ALA A 132 13.04 11.06 -9.95
C ALA A 132 12.73 11.07 -11.46
N TYR A 133 12.04 10.06 -11.97
CA TYR A 133 11.72 9.92 -13.40
C TYR A 133 10.88 11.10 -13.93
N TRP A 134 9.96 11.64 -13.12
CA TRP A 134 9.15 12.80 -13.49
C TRP A 134 9.70 14.14 -12.99
N GLN A 135 11.01 14.22 -12.73
CA GLN A 135 11.66 15.48 -12.42
C GLN A 135 11.29 16.57 -13.46
N GLY A 136 10.93 17.76 -12.98
CA GLY A 136 10.53 18.88 -13.84
C GLY A 136 9.15 18.74 -14.51
N LYS A 137 8.39 17.67 -14.22
CA LYS A 137 7.02 17.47 -14.77
C LYS A 137 5.92 17.95 -13.84
N ASN A 138 6.26 18.49 -12.67
CA ASN A 138 5.31 18.92 -11.65
C ASN A 138 4.34 17.78 -11.23
N VAL A 139 4.90 16.57 -11.07
CA VAL A 139 4.22 15.40 -10.51
C VAL A 139 4.94 14.99 -9.24
N ARG A 140 4.24 14.99 -8.12
CA ARG A 140 4.76 14.51 -6.85
C ARG A 140 4.36 13.05 -6.63
N VAL A 141 5.28 12.24 -6.15
CA VAL A 141 5.04 10.83 -5.83
C VAL A 141 5.56 10.56 -4.43
N ASN A 142 4.67 10.18 -3.52
CA ASN A 142 5.02 9.89 -2.13
C ASN A 142 4.39 8.57 -1.66
N THR A 143 4.92 8.05 -0.58
CA THR A 143 4.37 6.85 0.09
C THR A 143 3.75 7.26 1.42
N LEU A 144 2.63 6.64 1.75
CA LEU A 144 2.09 6.57 3.11
C LEU A 144 2.30 5.16 3.63
N SER A 145 2.97 5.03 4.78
CA SER A 145 3.21 3.76 5.47
C SER A 145 2.39 3.70 6.76
N PRO A 146 1.17 3.15 6.69
CA PRO A 146 0.31 3.02 7.86
C PRO A 146 0.73 1.86 8.75
N GLY A 147 0.47 1.98 10.05
CA GLY A 147 0.42 0.88 11.01
C GLY A 147 -0.86 0.06 10.90
N GLY A 148 -1.04 -0.89 11.80
CA GLY A 148 -2.19 -1.78 11.82
C GLY A 148 -3.48 -1.07 12.24
N VAL A 149 -4.53 -1.26 11.43
CA VAL A 149 -5.90 -0.81 11.74
C VAL A 149 -6.62 -1.90 12.54
N MET A 150 -7.24 -1.51 13.65
CA MET A 150 -8.06 -2.43 14.44
C MET A 150 -9.34 -2.80 13.69
N ASP A 151 -9.58 -4.11 13.56
CA ASP A 151 -10.83 -4.65 13.01
C ASP A 151 -11.19 -5.97 13.73
N LYS A 152 -12.03 -5.84 14.76
CA LYS A 152 -12.47 -6.97 15.60
C LYS A 152 -13.26 -8.04 14.82
N SER A 153 -13.69 -7.76 13.61
CA SER A 153 -14.43 -8.75 12.79
C SER A 153 -13.55 -9.92 12.34
N TYR A 154 -12.21 -9.78 12.38
CA TYR A 154 -11.28 -10.83 11.98
C TYR A 154 -10.00 -10.93 12.83
N GLN A 155 -9.70 -9.93 13.66
CA GLN A 155 -8.56 -9.95 14.58
C GLN A 155 -9.01 -10.46 15.94
N ASN A 156 -8.30 -11.43 16.51
CA ASN A 156 -8.57 -11.90 17.87
C ASN A 156 -7.91 -10.97 18.90
N ASN A 157 -8.33 -11.11 20.17
CA ASN A 157 -7.84 -10.25 21.25
C ASN A 157 -6.33 -10.40 21.47
N THR A 158 -5.77 -11.61 21.34
CA THR A 158 -4.33 -11.87 21.49
C THR A 158 -3.53 -11.06 20.46
N PHE A 159 -3.95 -11.10 19.19
CA PHE A 159 -3.30 -10.32 18.14
C PHE A 159 -3.40 -8.81 18.41
N ILE A 160 -4.59 -8.31 18.78
CA ILE A 160 -4.80 -6.89 19.09
C ILE A 160 -3.90 -6.45 20.25
N GLN A 161 -3.83 -7.24 21.32
CA GLN A 161 -2.98 -6.93 22.48
C GLN A 161 -1.50 -6.95 22.12
N ASN A 162 -1.03 -8.02 21.44
CA ASN A 162 0.38 -8.16 21.05
C ASN A 162 0.80 -7.03 20.09
N TYR A 163 -0.09 -6.68 19.13
CA TYR A 163 0.15 -5.55 18.25
C TYR A 163 0.23 -4.23 19.01
N SER A 164 -0.72 -3.98 19.91
CA SER A 164 -0.79 -2.76 20.71
C SER A 164 0.46 -2.56 21.58
N ASN A 165 0.97 -3.63 22.19
CA ASN A 165 2.19 -3.61 22.99
C ASN A 165 3.45 -3.23 22.20
N LYS A 166 3.41 -3.34 20.88
CA LYS A 166 4.49 -2.94 19.96
C LYS A 166 4.36 -1.50 19.47
N THR A 167 3.28 -0.82 19.77
CA THR A 167 3.11 0.60 19.41
C THR A 167 3.40 1.48 20.64
N MET A 168 4.09 2.60 20.44
CA MET A 168 4.32 3.58 21.53
C MET A 168 3.01 4.19 22.01
N LEU A 169 1.99 4.30 21.15
CA LEU A 169 0.65 4.76 21.52
C LEU A 169 -0.18 3.70 22.28
N GLY A 170 0.34 2.48 22.47
CA GLY A 170 -0.32 1.41 23.21
C GLY A 170 -1.60 0.86 22.60
N ARG A 171 -1.87 1.14 21.33
CA ARG A 171 -3.09 0.71 20.63
C ARG A 171 -2.92 0.59 19.13
N MET A 172 -3.76 -0.18 18.49
CA MET A 172 -3.93 -0.14 17.04
C MET A 172 -4.69 1.12 16.60
N ALA A 173 -4.52 1.50 15.34
CA ALA A 173 -5.19 2.66 14.78
C ALA A 173 -6.68 2.42 14.51
N ARG A 174 -7.47 3.49 14.55
CA ARG A 174 -8.84 3.52 14.03
C ARG A 174 -8.82 3.74 12.50
N LYS A 175 -9.89 3.35 11.82
CA LYS A 175 -9.98 3.38 10.34
C LYS A 175 -9.76 4.78 9.73
N ASN A 176 -10.10 5.84 10.45
CA ASN A 176 -10.04 7.22 9.97
C ASN A 176 -8.74 7.97 10.34
N GLU A 177 -7.83 7.36 11.10
CA GLU A 177 -6.64 8.08 11.60
C GLU A 177 -5.56 8.32 10.53
N TYR A 178 -5.71 7.72 9.36
CA TYR A 178 -4.83 7.95 8.21
C TYR A 178 -5.35 9.03 7.25
N ASN A 179 -6.60 9.48 7.39
CA ASN A 179 -7.22 10.41 6.45
C ASN A 179 -6.48 11.75 6.38
N GLY A 180 -6.06 12.30 7.53
CA GLY A 180 -5.30 13.55 7.59
C GLY A 180 -3.97 13.46 6.85
N ALA A 181 -3.23 12.35 7.05
CA ALA A 181 -1.96 12.11 6.36
C ALA A 181 -2.14 11.96 4.84
N LEU A 182 -3.18 11.24 4.41
CA LEU A 182 -3.50 11.10 2.99
C LEU A 182 -3.87 12.45 2.37
N LEU A 183 -4.73 13.23 3.01
CA LEU A 183 -5.13 14.56 2.55
C LEU A 183 -3.92 15.52 2.49
N PHE A 184 -3.03 15.48 3.49
CA PHE A 184 -1.77 16.22 3.48
C PHE A 184 -0.94 15.89 2.24
N LEU A 185 -0.72 14.59 1.95
CA LEU A 185 0.07 14.17 0.79
C LEU A 185 -0.56 14.56 -0.54
N LEU A 186 -1.89 14.57 -0.63
CA LEU A 186 -2.62 14.93 -1.85
C LEU A 186 -2.74 16.44 -2.07
N SER A 187 -2.60 17.25 -1.01
CA SER A 187 -2.79 18.72 -1.07
C SER A 187 -1.48 19.48 -1.30
N ASP A 188 -1.60 20.79 -1.51
CA ASP A 188 -0.46 21.70 -1.64
C ASP A 188 0.29 21.93 -0.32
N ALA A 189 -0.26 21.52 0.83
CA ALA A 189 0.45 21.50 2.11
C ALA A 189 1.73 20.64 2.06
N SER A 190 1.82 19.68 1.13
CA SER A 190 3.00 18.86 0.85
C SER A 190 3.70 19.22 -0.47
N SER A 191 3.57 20.46 -0.95
CA SER A 191 4.08 20.90 -2.26
C SER A 191 5.60 20.73 -2.44
N TYR A 192 6.38 20.75 -1.35
CA TYR A 192 7.84 20.52 -1.38
C TYR A 192 8.23 19.07 -1.02
N MET A 193 7.27 18.12 -1.12
CA MET A 193 7.46 16.72 -0.74
C MET A 193 7.25 15.79 -1.93
N THR A 194 8.33 15.11 -2.36
CA THR A 194 8.29 14.04 -3.38
C THR A 194 9.37 13.01 -3.10
N GLY A 195 9.15 11.76 -3.50
CA GLY A 195 10.06 10.63 -3.23
C GLY A 195 10.12 10.19 -1.76
N SER A 196 9.28 10.78 -0.92
CA SER A 196 9.29 10.61 0.54
C SER A 196 8.33 9.52 1.00
N ASN A 197 8.56 9.05 2.24
CA ASN A 197 7.68 8.13 2.94
C ASN A 197 7.17 8.77 4.23
N LEU A 198 5.86 8.96 4.33
CA LEU A 198 5.20 9.43 5.54
C LEU A 198 4.76 8.22 6.38
N ILE A 199 5.38 8.05 7.54
CA ILE A 199 5.08 6.95 8.45
C ILE A 199 4.02 7.40 9.45
N VAL A 200 2.94 6.61 9.58
CA VAL A 200 1.86 6.85 10.55
C VAL A 200 1.50 5.50 11.16
N ASP A 201 2.22 5.08 12.18
CA ASP A 201 2.18 3.71 12.70
C ASP A 201 2.07 3.60 14.23
N GLY A 202 1.84 4.72 14.91
CA GLY A 202 1.76 4.76 16.38
C GLY A 202 3.09 4.50 17.08
N GLY A 203 4.22 4.70 16.37
CA GLY A 203 5.56 4.48 16.88
C GLY A 203 6.05 3.03 16.75
N TRP A 204 5.36 2.17 15.99
CA TRP A 204 5.76 0.77 15.78
C TRP A 204 7.20 0.63 15.27
N THR A 205 7.64 1.49 14.35
CA THR A 205 8.97 1.41 13.71
C THR A 205 10.02 2.31 14.35
N ALA A 206 9.73 2.96 15.48
CA ALA A 206 10.60 3.99 16.04
C ALA A 206 11.43 3.52 17.26
N TRP A 207 11.39 2.23 17.61
CA TRP A 207 12.19 1.63 18.68
C TRP A 207 12.76 0.25 18.29
#